data_0d35014a77427084373d1a266682c693
#
_entry.id   0d35014a77427084373d1a266682c693
#
_cell.length_a   1.000
_cell.length_b   1.000
_cell.length_c   1.000
_cell.angle_alpha   90.00
_cell.angle_beta   90.00
_cell.angle_gamma   90.00
#
_symmetry.space_group_name_H-M   'P 1'
#
loop_
_entity.id
_entity.type
_entity.pdbx_description
1 polymer ?
#
loop_
_entity_poly.entity_id
_entity_poly.type
_entity_poly.pdbx_seq_one_letter_code
_entity_poly.pdbx_strand_id
1 'polypeptide(L)'
;GVGLGNDPMNVDELKFVYENSQIALPSMATNFQYHSPLLLKTNINFIMVVHGEQRLSVTNPLPVSGDFITNAKVIGCYDKGPGKGAIIEVETTVNLKKDNTEICKLVSTTFARGDGGFGGPESPKKELVRPEGKPDYVHEINTKPDQALIFRLSGDYNPLHSDPNFAKSAGFERPILHGMCTYGIACRSIIESVCDKDVKKLKRFDCRFSSPVYPGETIVTEMWKDGNNVYYQCKVKERDKMVIKNG
;
A
#
# COMPACT_ATOMS: atom_id res chain seq x y z
N GLY A 1 -0.64 -8.54 -10.16
CA GLY A 1 0.34 -8.74 -11.22
C GLY A 1 0.29 -7.60 -12.24
N VAL A 2 -0.66 -7.63 -13.17
CA VAL A 2 -0.77 -6.64 -14.28
C VAL A 2 -0.80 -5.19 -13.74
N GLY A 3 -1.57 -4.93 -12.71
CA GLY A 3 -1.64 -3.60 -12.08
C GLY A 3 -0.33 -3.12 -11.45
N LEU A 4 0.66 -4.00 -11.27
CA LEU A 4 1.99 -3.68 -10.75
C LEU A 4 3.07 -3.65 -11.86
N GLY A 5 2.67 -3.71 -13.12
CA GLY A 5 3.57 -3.57 -14.26
C GLY A 5 4.44 -4.80 -14.55
N ASN A 6 3.93 -6.02 -14.30
CA ASN A 6 4.65 -7.24 -14.67
C ASN A 6 5.00 -7.26 -16.16
N ASP A 7 6.24 -7.69 -16.46
CA ASP A 7 6.72 -7.86 -17.83
C ASP A 7 6.13 -9.16 -18.44
N PRO A 8 5.33 -9.08 -19.51
CA PRO A 8 4.74 -10.26 -20.15
C PRO A 8 5.80 -11.17 -20.82
N MET A 9 6.99 -10.67 -21.09
CA MET A 9 8.10 -11.43 -21.68
C MET A 9 8.99 -12.11 -20.64
N ASN A 10 8.80 -11.78 -19.35
CA ASN A 10 9.53 -12.41 -18.26
C ASN A 10 8.76 -13.63 -17.73
N VAL A 11 9.22 -14.84 -18.11
CA VAL A 11 8.59 -16.11 -17.73
C VAL A 11 8.44 -16.25 -16.20
N ASP A 12 9.42 -15.77 -15.43
CA ASP A 12 9.39 -15.82 -13.95
C ASP A 12 8.26 -14.97 -13.35
N GLU A 13 7.78 -13.97 -14.07
CA GLU A 13 6.71 -13.08 -13.63
C GLU A 13 5.32 -13.58 -14.04
N LEU A 14 5.23 -14.50 -15.01
CA LEU A 14 3.95 -15.06 -15.46
C LEU A 14 3.18 -15.72 -14.31
N LYS A 15 3.86 -16.28 -13.32
CA LYS A 15 3.23 -16.88 -12.13
C LYS A 15 2.34 -15.91 -11.33
N PHE A 16 2.47 -14.60 -11.53
CA PHE A 16 1.62 -13.59 -10.87
C PHE A 16 0.42 -13.15 -11.70
N VAL A 17 0.35 -13.53 -12.98
CA VAL A 17 -0.66 -13.04 -13.93
C VAL A 17 -1.29 -14.13 -14.80
N TYR A 18 -0.70 -15.32 -14.85
CA TYR A 18 -1.13 -16.44 -15.65
C TYR A 18 -1.58 -17.60 -14.75
N GLU A 19 -2.71 -18.21 -15.06
CA GLU A 19 -3.38 -19.23 -14.23
C GLU A 19 -2.58 -20.52 -14.05
N ASN A 20 -1.64 -20.83 -14.95
CA ASN A 20 -0.79 -22.00 -14.81
C ASN A 20 0.27 -21.77 -13.72
N SER A 21 0.14 -22.52 -12.61
CA SER A 21 1.00 -22.39 -11.42
C SER A 21 0.98 -21.01 -10.78
N GLN A 22 -0.17 -20.34 -10.85
CA GLN A 22 -0.34 -18.99 -10.30
C GLN A 22 -0.03 -18.93 -8.80
N ILE A 23 0.59 -17.83 -8.37
CA ILE A 23 0.79 -17.48 -6.96
C ILE A 23 0.32 -16.06 -6.71
N ALA A 24 -0.18 -15.81 -5.50
CA ALA A 24 -0.61 -14.48 -5.10
C ALA A 24 0.53 -13.72 -4.42
N LEU A 25 0.74 -12.46 -4.83
CA LEU A 25 1.61 -11.54 -4.09
C LEU A 25 0.96 -11.20 -2.75
N PRO A 26 1.71 -11.18 -1.63
CA PRO A 26 1.16 -10.85 -0.31
C PRO A 26 0.46 -9.48 -0.26
N SER A 27 0.99 -8.48 -0.98
CA SER A 27 0.37 -7.15 -1.08
C SER A 27 -1.03 -7.16 -1.70
N MET A 28 -1.43 -8.21 -2.43
CA MET A 28 -2.79 -8.36 -2.94
C MET A 28 -3.83 -8.39 -1.81
N ALA A 29 -3.45 -8.84 -0.61
CA ALA A 29 -4.33 -8.86 0.56
C ALA A 29 -4.94 -7.50 0.88
N THR A 30 -4.27 -6.39 0.53
CA THR A 30 -4.79 -5.04 0.76
C THR A 30 -6.09 -4.75 0.02
N ASN A 31 -6.41 -5.49 -1.06
CA ASN A 31 -7.68 -5.33 -1.77
C ASN A 31 -8.89 -5.74 -0.91
N PHE A 32 -8.71 -6.62 0.08
CA PHE A 32 -9.81 -7.04 0.96
C PHE A 32 -10.29 -5.94 1.92
N GLN A 33 -9.51 -4.88 2.15
CA GLN A 33 -9.89 -3.78 3.04
C GLN A 33 -10.88 -2.79 2.40
N TYR A 34 -10.96 -2.72 1.06
CA TYR A 34 -11.83 -1.77 0.35
C TYR A 34 -13.32 -1.98 0.57
N HIS A 35 -13.73 -3.15 1.03
CA HIS A 35 -15.14 -3.47 1.26
C HIS A 35 -15.66 -3.06 2.64
N SER A 36 -14.84 -2.41 3.48
CA SER A 36 -15.25 -1.96 4.81
C SER A 36 -15.98 -0.62 4.74
N PRO A 37 -17.27 -0.55 5.18
CA PRO A 37 -18.02 0.70 5.18
C PRO A 37 -17.73 1.60 6.40
N LEU A 38 -16.74 1.27 7.23
CA LEU A 38 -16.52 1.95 8.52
C LEU A 38 -16.30 3.46 8.36
N LEU A 39 -15.45 3.86 7.44
CA LEU A 39 -15.19 5.28 7.20
C LEU A 39 -16.42 6.02 6.63
N LEU A 40 -17.28 5.33 5.87
CA LEU A 40 -18.53 5.90 5.33
C LEU A 40 -19.55 6.24 6.40
N LYS A 41 -19.40 5.69 7.63
CA LYS A 41 -20.23 6.00 8.79
C LYS A 41 -19.73 7.21 9.59
N THR A 42 -18.69 7.86 9.13
CA THR A 42 -18.13 9.07 9.75
C THR A 42 -18.49 10.31 8.94
N ASN A 43 -18.39 11.47 9.56
CA ASN A 43 -18.64 12.75 8.90
C ASN A 43 -17.37 13.39 8.33
N ILE A 44 -16.34 12.59 8.03
CA ILE A 44 -15.07 13.11 7.49
C ILE A 44 -15.24 13.66 6.07
N ASN A 45 -14.43 14.65 5.73
CA ASN A 45 -14.38 15.17 4.38
C ASN A 45 -13.55 14.25 3.47
N PHE A 46 -14.21 13.36 2.73
CA PHE A 46 -13.57 12.35 1.88
C PHE A 46 -12.69 12.94 0.77
N ILE A 47 -12.94 14.18 0.31
CA ILE A 47 -12.08 14.86 -0.70
C ILE A 47 -10.68 15.14 -0.11
N MET A 48 -10.61 15.34 1.21
CA MET A 48 -9.37 15.65 1.93
C MET A 48 -8.69 14.43 2.54
N VAL A 49 -9.19 13.22 2.25
CA VAL A 49 -8.64 11.97 2.78
C VAL A 49 -7.50 11.46 1.90
N VAL A 50 -6.41 11.04 2.56
CA VAL A 50 -5.31 10.33 1.92
C VAL A 50 -4.92 9.11 2.74
N HIS A 51 -4.42 8.07 2.06
CA HIS A 51 -3.84 6.90 2.72
C HIS A 51 -2.48 7.28 3.32
N GLY A 52 -2.34 7.20 4.63
CA GLY A 52 -1.13 7.60 5.35
C GLY A 52 -0.14 6.46 5.53
N GLU A 53 -0.59 5.33 6.06
CA GLU A 53 0.25 4.15 6.33
C GLU A 53 -0.52 2.87 6.00
N GLN A 54 0.22 1.85 5.59
CA GLN A 54 -0.29 0.49 5.41
C GLN A 54 0.63 -0.49 6.12
N ARG A 55 0.03 -1.38 6.91
CA ARG A 55 0.72 -2.50 7.56
C ARG A 55 0.03 -3.80 7.16
N LEU A 56 0.81 -4.83 6.87
CA LEU A 56 0.37 -6.19 6.54
C LEU A 56 1.16 -7.18 7.38
N SER A 57 0.46 -8.06 8.08
CA SER A 57 1.03 -9.23 8.75
C SER A 57 0.45 -10.49 8.11
N VAL A 58 1.30 -11.34 7.54
CA VAL A 58 0.92 -12.58 6.85
C VAL A 58 1.03 -13.74 7.82
N THR A 59 -0.11 -14.31 8.20
CA THR A 59 -0.19 -15.49 9.07
C THR A 59 -0.04 -16.77 8.24
N ASN A 60 -0.78 -16.86 7.13
CA ASN A 60 -0.72 -17.96 6.19
C ASN A 60 -0.57 -17.43 4.75
N PRO A 61 0.09 -18.18 3.83
CA PRO A 61 0.20 -17.79 2.44
C PRO A 61 -1.17 -17.49 1.84
N LEU A 62 -1.26 -16.39 1.10
CA LEU A 62 -2.47 -15.99 0.40
C LEU A 62 -2.77 -17.02 -0.71
N PRO A 63 -3.92 -17.71 -0.70
CA PRO A 63 -4.28 -18.63 -1.76
C PRO A 63 -4.66 -17.86 -3.04
N VAL A 64 -4.53 -18.51 -4.20
CA VAL A 64 -4.84 -17.91 -5.50
C VAL A 64 -6.34 -17.81 -5.78
N SER A 65 -7.16 -18.56 -5.03
CA SER A 65 -8.62 -18.52 -5.10
C SER A 65 -9.24 -18.94 -3.77
N GLY A 66 -10.45 -18.49 -3.50
CA GLY A 66 -11.21 -18.85 -2.30
C GLY A 66 -12.22 -17.78 -1.92
N ASP A 67 -13.12 -18.16 -1.01
CA ASP A 67 -14.03 -17.23 -0.34
C ASP A 67 -13.39 -16.75 0.96
N PHE A 68 -13.47 -15.44 1.22
CA PHE A 68 -12.89 -14.82 2.40
C PHE A 68 -13.96 -14.10 3.22
N ILE A 69 -13.74 -14.08 4.52
CA ILE A 69 -14.47 -13.25 5.48
C ILE A 69 -13.52 -12.18 5.99
N THR A 70 -13.94 -10.94 5.95
CA THR A 70 -13.19 -9.80 6.49
C THR A 70 -13.92 -9.21 7.67
N ASN A 71 -13.19 -8.97 8.76
CA ASN A 71 -13.69 -8.25 9.93
C ASN A 71 -12.84 -7.01 10.13
N ALA A 72 -13.49 -5.84 10.08
CA ALA A 72 -12.83 -4.56 10.23
C ALA A 72 -13.27 -3.86 11.50
N LYS A 73 -12.31 -3.25 12.22
CA LYS A 73 -12.56 -2.44 13.41
C LYS A 73 -11.68 -1.20 13.43
N VAL A 74 -12.20 -0.10 13.94
CA VAL A 74 -11.37 1.07 14.25
C VAL A 74 -10.58 0.75 15.51
N ILE A 75 -9.24 0.88 15.43
CA ILE A 75 -8.32 0.62 16.55
C ILE A 75 -7.68 1.90 17.08
N GLY A 76 -7.82 3.02 16.38
CA GLY A 76 -7.31 4.31 16.81
C GLY A 76 -7.98 5.45 16.05
N CYS A 77 -8.22 6.54 16.77
CA CYS A 77 -8.66 7.81 16.21
C CYS A 77 -7.92 8.91 16.96
N TYR A 78 -7.09 9.68 16.24
CA TYR A 78 -6.14 10.61 16.83
C TYR A 78 -6.35 12.01 16.26
N ASP A 79 -6.37 13.00 17.14
CA ASP A 79 -6.50 14.41 16.80
C ASP A 79 -5.13 15.06 16.64
N LYS A 80 -4.90 15.72 15.51
CA LYS A 80 -3.69 16.51 15.29
C LYS A 80 -3.88 17.99 15.66
N GLY A 81 -5.08 18.36 16.12
CA GLY A 81 -5.49 19.71 16.46
C GLY A 81 -6.23 20.43 15.34
N PRO A 82 -6.86 21.58 15.65
CA PRO A 82 -7.66 22.36 14.70
C PRO A 82 -6.85 22.69 13.44
N GLY A 83 -7.42 22.39 12.28
CA GLY A 83 -6.80 22.64 10.96
C GLY A 83 -5.60 21.74 10.61
N LYS A 84 -5.25 20.77 11.47
CA LYS A 84 -4.07 19.87 11.24
C LYS A 84 -4.48 18.45 10.85
N GLY A 85 -5.79 18.17 10.85
CA GLY A 85 -6.36 16.89 10.43
C GLY A 85 -6.48 15.85 11.55
N ALA A 86 -7.00 14.68 11.17
CA ALA A 86 -7.19 13.51 12.03
C ALA A 86 -6.53 12.28 11.44
N ILE A 87 -6.14 11.35 12.30
CA ILE A 87 -5.63 10.03 11.90
C ILE A 87 -6.62 8.98 12.38
N ILE A 88 -7.01 8.07 11.48
CA ILE A 88 -7.91 6.96 11.77
C ILE A 88 -7.19 5.67 11.39
N GLU A 89 -7.03 4.75 12.35
CA GLU A 89 -6.46 3.43 12.12
C GLU A 89 -7.57 2.38 12.11
N VAL A 90 -7.62 1.61 11.02
CA VAL A 90 -8.58 0.49 10.85
C VAL A 90 -7.79 -0.80 10.69
N GLU A 91 -8.05 -1.75 11.59
CA GLU A 91 -7.56 -3.12 11.48
C GLU A 91 -8.59 -3.97 10.72
N THR A 92 -8.12 -4.73 9.74
CA THR A 92 -8.93 -5.72 9.01
C THR A 92 -8.27 -7.09 9.14
N THR A 93 -8.99 -8.06 9.70
CA THR A 93 -8.60 -9.47 9.71
C THR A 93 -9.23 -10.18 8.52
N VAL A 94 -8.46 -10.99 7.82
CA VAL A 94 -8.89 -11.75 6.64
C VAL A 94 -8.80 -13.24 6.93
N ASN A 95 -9.93 -13.94 6.86
CA ASN A 95 -10.02 -15.38 7.14
C ASN A 95 -10.59 -16.11 5.92
N LEU A 96 -10.17 -17.35 5.70
CA LEU A 96 -10.84 -18.26 4.77
C LEU A 96 -12.23 -18.62 5.30
N LYS A 97 -13.25 -18.50 4.44
CA LYS A 97 -14.65 -18.78 4.82
C LYS A 97 -14.89 -20.23 5.18
N LYS A 98 -14.20 -21.18 4.53
CA LYS A 98 -14.42 -22.62 4.66
C LYS A 98 -14.12 -23.17 6.07
N ASP A 99 -13.08 -22.64 6.74
CA ASP A 99 -12.55 -23.20 8.00
C ASP A 99 -12.11 -22.11 9.00
N ASN A 100 -12.38 -20.85 8.68
CA ASN A 100 -12.01 -19.67 9.47
C ASN A 100 -10.49 -19.51 9.70
N THR A 101 -9.65 -20.15 8.88
CA THR A 101 -8.19 -19.98 8.95
C THR A 101 -7.82 -18.53 8.67
N GLU A 102 -7.12 -17.88 9.62
CA GLU A 102 -6.61 -16.52 9.43
C GLU A 102 -5.51 -16.51 8.38
N ILE A 103 -5.66 -15.65 7.37
CA ILE A 103 -4.68 -15.46 6.29
C ILE A 103 -3.76 -14.30 6.63
N CYS A 104 -4.32 -13.16 6.98
CA CYS A 104 -3.54 -11.96 7.28
C CYS A 104 -4.32 -10.97 8.14
N LYS A 105 -3.57 -10.02 8.70
CA LYS A 105 -4.09 -8.79 9.31
C LYS A 105 -3.55 -7.59 8.57
N LEU A 106 -4.41 -6.65 8.29
CA LEU A 106 -4.11 -5.37 7.67
C LEU A 106 -4.39 -4.25 8.66
N VAL A 107 -3.54 -3.24 8.72
CA VAL A 107 -3.87 -1.99 9.39
C VAL A 107 -3.66 -0.86 8.39
N SER A 108 -4.74 -0.19 8.04
CA SER A 108 -4.68 1.02 7.23
C SER A 108 -4.78 2.25 8.13
N THR A 109 -3.93 3.23 7.89
CA THR A 109 -3.95 4.52 8.54
C THR A 109 -4.43 5.56 7.54
N THR A 110 -5.59 6.13 7.82
CA THR A 110 -6.19 7.21 7.02
C THR A 110 -5.82 8.55 7.63
N PHE A 111 -5.35 9.47 6.81
CA PHE A 111 -5.16 10.87 7.19
C PHE A 111 -6.27 11.74 6.60
N ALA A 112 -7.19 12.17 7.44
CA ALA A 112 -8.29 13.05 7.12
C ALA A 112 -7.83 14.51 7.34
N ARG A 113 -7.30 15.13 6.29
CA ARG A 113 -6.63 16.45 6.35
C ARG A 113 -7.55 17.59 6.74
N GLY A 114 -8.84 17.45 6.43
CA GLY A 114 -9.87 18.46 6.73
C GLY A 114 -10.46 18.35 8.14
N ASP A 115 -10.16 17.28 8.86
CA ASP A 115 -10.87 16.90 10.09
C ASP A 115 -9.90 16.86 11.27
N GLY A 116 -10.02 17.79 12.18
CA GLY A 116 -9.21 17.88 13.40
C GLY A 116 -9.80 18.88 14.38
N GLY A 117 -9.32 18.85 15.63
CA GLY A 117 -9.85 19.72 16.69
C GLY A 117 -11.07 19.12 17.42
N PHE A 118 -11.23 17.81 17.38
CA PHE A 118 -12.32 17.12 18.10
C PHE A 118 -11.94 16.72 19.54
N GLY A 119 -10.70 17.01 19.99
CA GLY A 119 -10.25 16.79 21.35
C GLY A 119 -9.85 15.33 21.64
N GLY A 120 -9.52 14.55 20.61
CA GLY A 120 -9.01 13.19 20.76
C GLY A 120 -7.53 13.13 21.18
N PRO A 121 -7.00 11.90 21.48
CA PRO A 121 -5.61 11.72 21.84
C PRO A 121 -4.66 12.03 20.66
N GLU A 122 -3.42 12.36 20.98
CA GLU A 122 -2.37 12.50 19.96
C GLU A 122 -1.96 11.12 19.40
N SER A 123 -1.60 11.08 18.13
CA SER A 123 -1.07 9.85 17.51
C SER A 123 0.30 9.50 18.10
N PRO A 124 0.52 8.24 18.50
CA PRO A 124 1.83 7.80 18.96
C PRO A 124 2.88 8.00 17.86
N LYS A 125 4.01 8.57 18.21
CA LYS A 125 5.14 8.70 17.30
C LYS A 125 5.77 7.33 17.09
N LYS A 126 5.87 6.90 15.85
CA LYS A 126 6.59 5.70 15.43
C LYS A 126 7.76 6.14 14.58
N GLU A 127 8.96 6.02 15.12
CA GLU A 127 10.19 6.22 14.34
C GLU A 127 10.78 4.86 14.05
N LEU A 128 10.96 4.56 12.78
CA LEU A 128 11.74 3.43 12.31
C LEU A 128 13.14 3.96 11.98
N VAL A 129 14.14 3.45 12.67
CA VAL A 129 15.55 3.78 12.41
C VAL A 129 16.08 2.71 11.45
N ARG A 130 16.31 3.08 10.19
CA ARG A 130 16.97 2.20 9.23
C ARG A 130 18.47 2.16 9.45
N PRO A 131 19.17 1.08 9.05
CA PRO A 131 20.63 1.03 9.06
C PRO A 131 21.27 2.20 8.30
N GLU A 132 22.40 2.67 8.76
CA GLU A 132 23.19 3.71 8.09
C GLU A 132 23.90 3.12 6.86
N GLY A 133 24.32 4.00 5.94
CA GLY A 133 25.09 3.63 4.77
C GLY A 133 24.26 3.46 3.48
N LYS A 134 24.93 2.94 2.47
CA LYS A 134 24.32 2.69 1.17
C LYS A 134 23.34 1.51 1.25
N PRO A 135 22.28 1.49 0.43
CA PRO A 135 21.40 0.33 0.36
C PRO A 135 22.15 -0.91 -0.14
N ASP A 136 21.80 -2.08 0.42
CA ASP A 136 22.32 -3.37 -0.04
C ASP A 136 21.74 -3.76 -1.41
N TYR A 137 20.48 -3.36 -1.67
CA TYR A 137 19.78 -3.62 -2.93
C TYR A 137 19.06 -2.35 -3.38
N VAL A 138 19.03 -2.17 -4.70
CA VAL A 138 18.25 -1.12 -5.38
C VAL A 138 17.50 -1.75 -6.54
N HIS A 139 16.21 -1.53 -6.60
CA HIS A 139 15.36 -2.05 -7.68
C HIS A 139 14.51 -0.94 -8.27
N GLU A 140 14.51 -0.82 -9.61
CA GLU A 140 13.78 0.22 -10.32
C GLU A 140 12.64 -0.39 -11.14
N ILE A 141 11.44 0.16 -10.99
CA ILE A 141 10.28 -0.21 -11.80
C ILE A 141 9.70 1.04 -12.43
N ASN A 142 9.69 1.08 -13.75
CA ASN A 142 9.06 2.15 -14.52
C ASN A 142 7.54 1.93 -14.57
N THR A 143 6.75 2.88 -14.09
CA THR A 143 5.30 2.84 -14.21
C THR A 143 4.85 3.35 -15.59
N LYS A 144 3.75 2.78 -16.09
CA LYS A 144 3.17 3.23 -17.37
C LYS A 144 2.32 4.48 -17.17
N PRO A 145 2.16 5.36 -18.19
CA PRO A 145 1.26 6.52 -18.10
C PRO A 145 -0.20 6.16 -17.78
N ASP A 146 -0.64 4.97 -18.15
CA ASP A 146 -1.97 4.41 -17.89
C ASP A 146 -2.02 3.48 -16.66
N GLN A 147 -0.94 3.39 -15.89
CA GLN A 147 -0.81 2.45 -14.75
C GLN A 147 -1.96 2.58 -13.75
N ALA A 148 -2.41 3.79 -13.47
CA ALA A 148 -3.52 4.02 -12.56
C ALA A 148 -4.86 3.50 -13.12
N LEU A 149 -5.08 3.61 -14.43
CA LEU A 149 -6.30 3.10 -15.08
C LEU A 149 -6.34 1.57 -15.09
N ILE A 150 -5.17 0.91 -15.20
CA ILE A 150 -5.06 -0.54 -15.09
C ILE A 150 -5.27 -0.97 -13.62
N PHE A 151 -4.59 -0.31 -12.67
CA PHE A 151 -4.64 -0.69 -11.26
C PHE A 151 -6.05 -0.53 -10.65
N ARG A 152 -6.82 0.50 -11.04
CA ARG A 152 -8.20 0.70 -10.57
C ARG A 152 -9.12 -0.50 -10.82
N LEU A 153 -8.81 -1.35 -11.82
CA LEU A 153 -9.56 -2.58 -12.09
C LEU A 153 -9.39 -3.63 -10.98
N SER A 154 -8.46 -3.44 -10.06
CA SER A 154 -8.31 -4.28 -8.86
C SER A 154 -9.29 -3.91 -7.74
N GLY A 155 -10.16 -2.91 -7.92
CA GLY A 155 -11.25 -2.57 -7.00
C GLY A 155 -11.22 -1.16 -6.41
N ASP A 156 -10.16 -0.38 -6.59
CA ASP A 156 -10.09 1.01 -6.13
C ASP A 156 -10.49 1.98 -7.26
N TYR A 157 -11.76 2.35 -7.28
CA TYR A 157 -12.35 3.26 -8.28
C TYR A 157 -12.33 4.73 -7.89
N ASN A 158 -11.55 5.14 -6.87
CA ASN A 158 -11.47 6.52 -6.44
C ASN A 158 -11.08 7.44 -7.62
N PRO A 159 -11.89 8.46 -7.95
CA PRO A 159 -11.65 9.37 -9.08
C PRO A 159 -10.35 10.17 -8.96
N LEU A 160 -9.76 10.26 -7.78
CA LEU A 160 -8.45 10.87 -7.56
C LEU A 160 -7.35 10.31 -8.48
N HIS A 161 -7.51 9.06 -8.92
CA HIS A 161 -6.53 8.33 -9.72
C HIS A 161 -6.87 8.32 -11.22
N SER A 162 -8.01 8.92 -11.62
CA SER A 162 -8.47 8.85 -13.01
C SER A 162 -9.07 10.16 -13.56
N ASP A 163 -9.63 11.01 -12.69
CA ASP A 163 -10.30 12.25 -13.11
C ASP A 163 -9.42 13.47 -12.82
N PRO A 164 -8.93 14.19 -13.86
CA PRO A 164 -8.11 15.39 -13.67
C PRO A 164 -8.80 16.51 -12.89
N ASN A 165 -10.13 16.68 -13.04
CA ASN A 165 -10.86 17.73 -12.33
C ASN A 165 -10.97 17.38 -10.84
N PHE A 166 -11.24 16.11 -10.53
CA PHE A 166 -11.28 15.66 -9.16
C PHE A 166 -9.90 15.77 -8.50
N ALA A 167 -8.83 15.36 -9.19
CA ALA A 167 -7.45 15.46 -8.68
C ALA A 167 -7.08 16.91 -8.34
N LYS A 168 -7.44 17.88 -9.22
CA LYS A 168 -7.23 19.32 -8.96
C LYS A 168 -8.01 19.81 -7.75
N SER A 169 -9.29 19.42 -7.59
CA SER A 169 -10.09 19.79 -6.43
C SER A 169 -9.54 19.23 -5.11
N ALA A 170 -8.84 18.08 -5.17
CA ALA A 170 -8.15 17.48 -4.04
C ALA A 170 -6.74 18.07 -3.78
N GLY A 171 -6.30 19.06 -4.61
CA GLY A 171 -5.02 19.76 -4.45
C GLY A 171 -3.83 19.09 -5.15
N PHE A 172 -4.08 18.23 -6.14
CA PHE A 172 -3.04 17.61 -6.96
C PHE A 172 -3.02 18.20 -8.37
N GLU A 173 -1.85 18.27 -8.99
CA GLU A 173 -1.67 18.80 -10.34
C GLU A 173 -2.42 17.97 -11.40
N ARG A 174 -2.42 16.66 -11.25
CA ARG A 174 -3.04 15.66 -12.12
C ARG A 174 -3.37 14.39 -11.33
N PRO A 175 -4.09 13.42 -11.92
CA PRO A 175 -4.34 12.14 -11.27
C PRO A 175 -3.05 11.49 -10.78
N ILE A 176 -3.07 11.03 -9.53
CA ILE A 176 -1.92 10.38 -8.90
C ILE A 176 -2.05 8.85 -9.02
N LEU A 177 -0.93 8.15 -8.96
CA LEU A 177 -0.94 6.69 -8.84
C LEU A 177 -1.50 6.28 -7.48
N HIS A 178 -2.25 5.19 -7.43
CA HIS A 178 -2.74 4.62 -6.16
C HIS A 178 -1.59 4.33 -5.21
N GLY A 179 -1.72 4.73 -3.96
CA GLY A 179 -0.75 4.37 -2.93
C GLY A 179 -0.54 2.86 -2.84
N MET A 180 -1.62 2.08 -2.98
CA MET A 180 -1.55 0.61 -2.98
C MET A 180 -0.84 0.04 -4.21
N CYS A 181 -0.82 0.73 -5.34
CA CYS A 181 0.01 0.35 -6.49
C CYS A 181 1.49 0.52 -6.16
N THR A 182 1.87 1.68 -5.62
CA THR A 182 3.25 1.96 -5.16
C THR A 182 3.70 0.96 -4.09
N TYR A 183 2.82 0.65 -3.13
CA TYR A 183 3.03 -0.38 -2.10
C TYR A 183 3.26 -1.76 -2.72
N GLY A 184 2.44 -2.16 -3.68
CA GLY A 184 2.57 -3.43 -4.39
C GLY A 184 3.87 -3.52 -5.20
N ILE A 185 4.28 -2.43 -5.86
CA ILE A 185 5.56 -2.33 -6.58
C ILE A 185 6.75 -2.50 -5.62
N ALA A 186 6.72 -1.84 -4.45
CA ALA A 186 7.74 -2.02 -3.42
C ALA A 186 7.78 -3.46 -2.88
N CYS A 187 6.61 -4.07 -2.64
CA CYS A 187 6.50 -5.48 -2.23
C CYS A 187 7.13 -6.42 -3.26
N ARG A 188 6.82 -6.22 -4.54
CA ARG A 188 7.42 -6.96 -5.64
C ARG A 188 8.94 -6.79 -5.66
N SER A 189 9.44 -5.57 -5.56
CA SER A 189 10.88 -5.27 -5.55
C SER A 189 11.62 -6.03 -4.44
N ILE A 190 11.04 -6.10 -3.22
CA ILE A 190 11.63 -6.83 -2.09
C ILE A 190 11.61 -8.35 -2.35
N ILE A 191 10.49 -8.89 -2.85
CA ILE A 191 10.37 -10.32 -3.16
C ILE A 191 11.41 -10.74 -4.22
N GLU A 192 11.59 -9.93 -5.24
CA GLU A 192 12.56 -10.20 -6.31
C GLU A 192 14.01 -10.06 -5.85
N SER A 193 14.33 -9.04 -5.04
CA SER A 193 15.71 -8.71 -4.67
C SER A 193 16.21 -9.45 -3.43
N VAL A 194 15.33 -9.71 -2.44
CA VAL A 194 15.75 -10.16 -1.10
C VAL A 194 15.15 -11.51 -0.70
N CYS A 195 13.97 -11.85 -1.23
CA CYS A 195 13.24 -13.06 -0.86
C CYS A 195 13.50 -14.26 -1.80
N ASP A 196 14.46 -14.20 -2.70
CA ASP A 196 14.73 -15.23 -3.73
C ASP A 196 13.47 -15.59 -4.54
N LYS A 197 12.64 -14.59 -4.84
CA LYS A 197 11.35 -14.72 -5.54
C LYS A 197 10.32 -15.63 -4.82
N ASP A 198 10.54 -15.95 -3.53
CA ASP A 198 9.63 -16.74 -2.71
C ASP A 198 8.73 -15.81 -1.86
N VAL A 199 7.46 -15.70 -2.24
CA VAL A 199 6.46 -14.87 -1.54
C VAL A 199 6.20 -15.33 -0.09
N LYS A 200 6.53 -16.58 0.27
CA LYS A 200 6.31 -17.13 1.61
C LYS A 200 7.28 -16.58 2.65
N LYS A 201 8.42 -16.02 2.19
CA LYS A 201 9.40 -15.38 3.06
C LYS A 201 8.91 -14.05 3.62
N LEU A 202 8.00 -13.36 2.93
CA LEU A 202 7.43 -12.11 3.42
C LEU A 202 6.37 -12.38 4.50
N LYS A 203 6.69 -12.03 5.76
CA LYS A 203 5.79 -12.22 6.91
C LYS A 203 5.15 -10.92 7.38
N ARG A 204 5.82 -9.80 7.15
CA ARG A 204 5.34 -8.46 7.48
C ARG A 204 5.79 -7.48 6.41
N PHE A 205 4.91 -6.54 6.09
CA PHE A 205 5.21 -5.50 5.12
C PHE A 205 4.48 -4.21 5.49
N ASP A 206 5.24 -3.23 5.92
CA ASP A 206 4.74 -1.95 6.43
C ASP A 206 5.26 -0.81 5.56
N CYS A 207 4.52 0.29 5.47
CA CYS A 207 5.00 1.52 4.85
C CYS A 207 4.27 2.76 5.35
N ARG A 208 4.90 3.91 5.16
CA ARG A 208 4.29 5.23 5.27
C ARG A 208 4.41 5.97 3.95
N PHE A 209 3.27 6.42 3.42
CA PHE A 209 3.24 7.26 2.22
C PHE A 209 3.64 8.70 2.57
N SER A 210 4.56 9.27 1.81
CA SER A 210 5.11 10.60 2.11
C SER A 210 4.86 11.62 1.01
N SER A 211 4.69 11.18 -0.23
CA SER A 211 4.40 12.04 -1.38
C SER A 211 3.69 11.25 -2.47
N PRO A 212 2.93 11.90 -3.37
CA PRO A 212 2.30 11.24 -4.50
C PRO A 212 3.31 10.76 -5.53
N VAL A 213 2.97 9.66 -6.22
CA VAL A 213 3.58 9.20 -7.45
C VAL A 213 2.66 9.56 -8.60
N TYR A 214 3.19 10.04 -9.71
CA TYR A 214 2.43 10.25 -10.92
C TYR A 214 2.63 9.08 -11.90
N PRO A 215 1.59 8.57 -12.56
CA PRO A 215 1.74 7.56 -13.60
C PRO A 215 2.77 7.99 -14.65
N GLY A 216 3.65 7.06 -15.03
CA GLY A 216 4.79 7.30 -15.91
C GLY A 216 6.12 7.55 -15.20
N GLU A 217 6.12 7.75 -13.88
CA GLU A 217 7.35 7.91 -13.10
C GLU A 217 7.98 6.56 -12.72
N THR A 218 9.30 6.55 -12.59
CA THR A 218 10.08 5.38 -12.17
C THR A 218 10.19 5.33 -10.65
N ILE A 219 9.72 4.23 -10.04
CA ILE A 219 9.85 3.98 -8.61
C ILE A 219 11.16 3.24 -8.36
N VAL A 220 12.03 3.85 -7.56
CA VAL A 220 13.29 3.28 -7.07
C VAL A 220 13.06 2.80 -5.65
N THR A 221 13.17 1.50 -5.42
CA THR A 221 13.11 0.89 -4.09
C THR A 221 14.52 0.61 -3.60
N GLU A 222 14.92 1.29 -2.53
CA GLU A 222 16.20 1.12 -1.84
C GLU A 222 15.98 0.26 -0.60
N MET A 223 16.82 -0.76 -0.38
CA MET A 223 16.63 -1.79 0.65
C MET A 223 17.92 -2.01 1.45
N TRP A 224 17.79 -2.11 2.77
CA TRP A 224 18.86 -2.44 3.73
C TRP A 224 18.46 -3.69 4.49
N LYS A 225 19.29 -4.74 4.41
CA LYS A 225 19.03 -6.01 5.05
C LYS A 225 19.75 -6.09 6.40
N ASP A 226 19.02 -6.43 7.45
CA ASP A 226 19.55 -6.69 8.78
C ASP A 226 18.95 -8.00 9.31
N GLY A 227 19.70 -9.08 9.19
CA GLY A 227 19.22 -10.43 9.51
C GLY A 227 17.99 -10.82 8.71
N ASN A 228 16.86 -11.02 9.39
CA ASN A 228 15.56 -11.33 8.77
C ASN A 228 14.71 -10.08 8.48
N ASN A 229 15.20 -8.90 8.83
CA ASN A 229 14.51 -7.65 8.55
C ASN A 229 15.06 -7.00 7.28
N VAL A 230 14.17 -6.33 6.56
CA VAL A 230 14.52 -5.49 5.42
C VAL A 230 13.90 -4.14 5.66
N TYR A 231 14.72 -3.13 5.83
CA TYR A 231 14.30 -1.74 5.87
C TYR A 231 14.27 -1.20 4.44
N TYR A 232 13.24 -0.47 4.08
CA TYR A 232 13.17 0.04 2.72
C TYR A 232 12.54 1.44 2.65
N GLN A 233 12.84 2.11 1.56
CA GLN A 233 12.20 3.35 1.17
C GLN A 233 12.05 3.37 -0.35
N CYS A 234 11.09 4.16 -0.84
CA CYS A 234 10.92 4.36 -2.26
C CYS A 234 11.00 5.83 -2.61
N LYS A 235 11.68 6.13 -3.71
CA LYS A 235 11.69 7.46 -4.32
C LYS A 235 11.30 7.41 -5.79
N VAL A 236 10.83 8.52 -6.30
CA VAL A 236 10.61 8.73 -7.72
C VAL A 236 11.88 9.28 -8.32
N LYS A 237 12.41 8.61 -9.36
CA LYS A 237 13.70 8.92 -9.99
C LYS A 237 13.72 10.31 -10.61
N GLU A 238 12.67 10.66 -11.36
CA GLU A 238 12.58 11.88 -12.17
C GLU A 238 12.55 13.15 -11.31
N ARG A 239 12.00 13.08 -10.09
CA ARG A 239 11.88 14.22 -9.17
C ARG A 239 12.78 14.09 -7.94
N ASP A 240 13.53 13.02 -7.81
CA ASP A 240 14.28 12.62 -6.58
C ASP A 240 13.44 12.79 -5.31
N LYS A 241 12.13 12.43 -5.40
CA LYS A 241 11.16 12.65 -4.33
C LYS A 241 10.87 11.37 -3.59
N MET A 242 11.06 11.38 -2.28
CA MET A 242 10.67 10.27 -1.40
C MET A 242 9.15 10.10 -1.37
N VAL A 243 8.66 8.89 -1.70
CA VAL A 243 7.23 8.55 -1.81
C VAL A 243 6.78 7.50 -0.79
N ILE A 244 7.69 6.60 -0.39
CA ILE A 244 7.50 5.68 0.75
C ILE A 244 8.66 5.84 1.72
N LYS A 245 8.33 5.90 3.02
CA LYS A 245 9.28 5.92 4.16
C LYS A 245 8.86 4.85 5.18
N ASN A 246 9.79 4.54 6.07
CA ASN A 246 9.53 3.66 7.22
C ASN A 246 8.93 2.31 6.80
N GLY A 247 9.49 1.75 5.76
CA GLY A 247 9.21 0.40 5.30
C GLY A 247 10.24 -0.61 5.81
#